data_c0c573b61850fd8cca2bea434a9fa15e
#
_entry.id   c0c573b61850fd8cca2bea434a9fa15e
#
_cell.length_a   1.000
_cell.length_b   1.000
_cell.length_c   1.000
_cell.angle_alpha   90.00
_cell.angle_beta   90.00
_cell.angle_gamma   90.00
#
_symmetry.space_group_name_H-M   'P 1'
#
loop_
_entity.id
_entity.type
_entity.pdbx_description
1 polymer ?
#
loop_
_entity_poly.entity_id
_entity_poly.type
_entity_poly.pdbx_seq_one_letter_code
_entity_poly.pdbx_strand_id
1 'polypeptide(L)'
;MANILVCDDDKDIVEAIGIYLEQEGYTVIKAYDGVEAINALRSQLVDLLIIDIMMPKLDGIRATLKIREENPLPIIILSAKSEDADKILGLNVGADDYVTKPFNPLELVARVKSQLRRYTRLGAAIPMENAHIYETGGLSINDDLKEVRVDGDVVKLTPIEYNILLLLMKNQGRVFSINQIYENIWNEEAVAADNTVAVHIRHIREKIEINPREPRYLKVVWGLGYKIEKI
;
A
#
# COMPACT_ATOMS: atom_id res chain seq x y z
N MET A 1 13.72 0.46 15.56
CA MET A 1 12.34 0.19 16.01
C MET A 1 11.43 0.95 15.08
N ALA A 2 10.37 0.34 14.57
CA ALA A 2 9.43 1.08 13.71
C ALA A 2 8.39 1.80 14.56
N ASN A 3 8.02 3.00 14.10
CA ASN A 3 7.03 3.87 14.74
C ASN A 3 5.68 3.72 14.01
N ILE A 4 4.66 3.28 14.71
CA ILE A 4 3.33 3.05 14.17
C ILE A 4 2.38 4.09 14.73
N LEU A 5 1.74 4.85 13.84
CA LEU A 5 0.68 5.78 14.21
C LEU A 5 -0.66 5.04 14.19
N VAL A 6 -1.35 5.02 15.32
CA VAL A 6 -2.69 4.45 15.45
C VAL A 6 -3.68 5.59 15.68
N CYS A 7 -4.68 5.68 14.80
CA CYS A 7 -5.66 6.76 14.79
C CYS A 7 -7.08 6.20 14.75
N ASP A 8 -7.82 6.38 15.83
CA ASP A 8 -9.21 5.98 16.03
C ASP A 8 -9.83 6.89 17.08
N ASP A 9 -11.09 7.30 16.95
CA ASP A 9 -11.74 8.15 17.95
C ASP A 9 -12.12 7.36 19.22
N ASP A 10 -12.20 6.04 19.12
CA ASP A 10 -12.34 5.14 20.27
C ASP A 10 -10.98 4.89 20.93
N LYS A 11 -10.79 5.51 22.09
CA LYS A 11 -9.55 5.39 22.87
C LYS A 11 -9.26 3.97 23.33
N ASP A 12 -10.27 3.16 23.59
CA ASP A 12 -10.09 1.78 24.04
C ASP A 12 -9.55 0.91 22.90
N ILE A 13 -9.97 1.19 21.66
CA ILE A 13 -9.41 0.54 20.45
C ILE A 13 -7.95 0.94 20.26
N VAL A 14 -7.64 2.24 20.38
CA VAL A 14 -6.24 2.73 20.25
C VAL A 14 -5.34 2.09 21.30
N GLU A 15 -5.79 2.03 22.56
CA GLU A 15 -5.03 1.38 23.65
C GLU A 15 -4.86 -0.12 23.40
N ALA A 16 -5.91 -0.82 23.01
CA ALA A 16 -5.87 -2.24 22.74
C ALA A 16 -4.89 -2.56 21.60
N ILE A 17 -4.96 -1.84 20.49
CA ILE A 17 -4.01 -2.00 19.38
C ILE A 17 -2.58 -1.69 19.86
N GLY A 18 -2.42 -0.61 20.64
CA GLY A 18 -1.12 -0.20 21.19
C GLY A 18 -0.45 -1.31 21.97
N ILE A 19 -1.17 -1.95 22.90
CA ILE A 19 -0.63 -3.05 23.71
C ILE A 19 -0.07 -4.18 22.85
N TYR A 20 -0.81 -4.63 21.83
CA TYR A 20 -0.33 -5.72 20.94
C TYR A 20 0.88 -5.31 20.10
N LEU A 21 0.92 -4.08 19.60
CA LEU A 21 2.03 -3.59 18.82
C LEU A 21 3.29 -3.37 19.67
N GLU A 22 3.15 -2.85 20.87
CA GLU A 22 4.25 -2.66 21.82
C GLU A 22 4.86 -4.00 22.29
N GLN A 23 4.04 -5.06 22.47
CA GLN A 23 4.53 -6.41 22.74
C GLN A 23 5.41 -6.97 21.61
N GLU A 24 5.19 -6.51 20.38
CA GLU A 24 5.99 -6.88 19.21
C GLU A 24 7.23 -5.97 19.01
N GLY A 25 7.46 -5.05 19.95
CA GLY A 25 8.62 -4.16 19.96
C GLY A 25 8.48 -2.91 19.08
N TYR A 26 7.26 -2.51 18.71
CA TYR A 26 7.00 -1.27 17.99
C TYR A 26 6.81 -0.10 18.95
N THR A 27 7.13 1.12 18.49
CA THR A 27 6.74 2.35 19.18
C THR A 27 5.38 2.79 18.66
N VAL A 28 4.42 3.04 19.56
CA VAL A 28 3.08 3.45 19.17
C VAL A 28 2.87 4.94 19.42
N ILE A 29 2.46 5.65 18.37
CA ILE A 29 2.02 7.04 18.41
C ILE A 29 0.50 7.02 18.31
N LYS A 30 -0.20 7.78 19.17
CA LYS A 30 -1.66 7.76 19.27
C LYS A 30 -2.25 9.05 18.72
N ALA A 31 -3.34 8.96 17.96
CA ALA A 31 -4.15 10.06 17.49
C ALA A 31 -5.63 9.67 17.56
N TYR A 32 -6.51 10.66 17.69
CA TYR A 32 -7.94 10.43 17.94
C TYR A 32 -8.85 11.10 16.89
N ASP A 33 -8.25 11.71 15.88
CA ASP A 33 -8.92 12.21 14.67
C ASP A 33 -7.90 12.40 13.53
N GLY A 34 -8.41 12.59 12.31
CA GLY A 34 -7.55 12.76 11.13
C GLY A 34 -6.67 14.01 11.15
N VAL A 35 -7.04 15.05 11.91
CA VAL A 35 -6.21 16.27 12.04
C VAL A 35 -5.01 15.96 12.94
N GLU A 36 -5.22 15.25 14.04
CA GLU A 36 -4.15 14.81 14.93
C GLU A 36 -3.19 13.86 14.19
N ALA A 37 -3.72 12.93 13.37
CA ALA A 37 -2.90 12.04 12.56
C ALA A 37 -1.98 12.79 11.58
N ILE A 38 -2.51 13.78 10.86
CA ILE A 38 -1.70 14.61 9.94
C ILE A 38 -0.63 15.39 10.71
N ASN A 39 -0.96 15.96 11.87
CA ASN A 39 0.00 16.71 12.69
C ASN A 39 1.10 15.80 13.25
N ALA A 40 0.76 14.59 13.67
CA ALA A 40 1.73 13.59 14.11
C ALA A 40 2.72 13.23 12.98
N LEU A 41 2.23 13.00 11.77
CA LEU A 41 3.05 12.71 10.58
C LEU A 41 4.00 13.85 10.21
N ARG A 42 3.63 15.10 10.48
CA ARG A 42 4.49 16.27 10.22
C ARG A 42 5.55 16.50 11.29
N SER A 43 5.30 16.07 12.52
CA SER A 43 6.16 16.33 13.68
C SER A 43 7.04 15.16 14.10
N GLN A 44 6.71 13.95 13.66
CA GLN A 44 7.37 12.72 14.08
C GLN A 44 7.64 11.80 12.90
N LEU A 45 8.66 10.96 13.02
CA LEU A 45 8.90 9.89 12.05
C LEU A 45 7.90 8.76 12.28
N VAL A 46 7.12 8.44 11.26
CA VAL A 46 6.12 7.37 11.26
C VAL A 46 6.43 6.42 10.10
N ASP A 47 6.47 5.13 10.39
CA ASP A 47 6.78 4.09 9.41
C ASP A 47 5.53 3.41 8.85
N LEU A 48 4.40 3.48 9.58
CA LEU A 48 3.11 2.94 9.17
C LEU A 48 1.97 3.65 9.90
N LEU A 49 0.86 3.88 9.20
CA LEU A 49 -0.38 4.43 9.75
C LEU A 49 -1.47 3.36 9.78
N ILE A 50 -2.14 3.22 10.92
CA ILE A 50 -3.41 2.52 11.07
C ILE A 50 -4.46 3.60 11.36
N ILE A 51 -5.53 3.66 10.54
CA ILE A 51 -6.52 4.73 10.64
C ILE A 51 -7.94 4.22 10.49
N ASP A 52 -8.82 4.62 11.40
CA ASP A 52 -10.26 4.38 11.28
C ASP A 52 -10.90 5.30 10.24
N ILE A 53 -11.96 4.82 9.58
CA ILE A 53 -12.72 5.62 8.62
C ILE A 53 -13.59 6.64 9.34
N MET A 54 -14.30 6.21 10.37
CA MET A 54 -15.40 6.98 10.98
C MET A 54 -14.90 7.76 12.20
N MET A 55 -14.33 8.94 11.96
CA MET A 55 -13.82 9.80 13.04
C MET A 55 -14.39 11.22 12.95
N PRO A 56 -14.48 11.95 14.10
CA PRO A 56 -14.89 13.35 14.13
C PRO A 56 -13.85 14.26 13.47
N LYS A 57 -14.23 15.52 13.18
CA LYS A 57 -13.45 16.60 12.58
C LYS A 57 -12.96 16.29 11.15
N LEU A 58 -12.08 15.30 10.98
CA LEU A 58 -11.58 14.85 9.69
C LEU A 58 -11.62 13.32 9.67
N ASP A 59 -12.48 12.77 8.83
CA ASP A 59 -12.61 11.32 8.63
C ASP A 59 -11.35 10.70 8.02
N GLY A 60 -11.20 9.37 8.20
CA GLY A 60 -10.01 8.65 7.77
C GLY A 60 -9.79 8.64 6.26
N ILE A 61 -10.86 8.68 5.46
CA ILE A 61 -10.78 8.75 3.99
C ILE A 61 -10.15 10.06 3.55
N ARG A 62 -10.68 11.18 4.04
CA ARG A 62 -10.15 12.52 3.73
C ARG A 62 -8.76 12.73 4.29
N ALA A 63 -8.47 12.18 5.48
CA ALA A 63 -7.14 12.20 6.05
C ALA A 63 -6.14 11.44 5.17
N THR A 64 -6.49 10.23 4.72
CA THR A 64 -5.67 9.40 3.82
C THR A 64 -5.37 10.12 2.51
N LEU A 65 -6.36 10.74 1.87
CA LEU A 65 -6.15 11.54 0.66
C LEU A 65 -5.08 12.63 0.84
N LYS A 66 -5.23 13.43 1.91
CA LYS A 66 -4.25 14.50 2.21
C LYS A 66 -2.86 13.96 2.52
N ILE A 67 -2.79 12.85 3.25
CA ILE A 67 -1.51 12.22 3.60
C ILE A 67 -0.81 11.73 2.32
N ARG A 68 -1.55 11.16 1.37
CA ARG A 68 -1.01 10.64 0.10
C ARG A 68 -0.44 11.71 -0.83
N GLU A 69 -0.84 12.96 -0.70
CA GLU A 69 -0.25 14.07 -1.46
C GLU A 69 1.25 14.26 -1.12
N GLU A 70 1.63 14.01 0.14
CA GLU A 70 2.97 14.30 0.65
C GLU A 70 3.76 13.03 1.04
N ASN A 71 3.07 11.93 1.38
CA ASN A 71 3.68 10.81 2.10
C ASN A 71 3.31 9.42 1.53
N PRO A 72 4.28 8.63 1.07
CA PRO A 72 4.06 7.29 0.54
C PRO A 72 4.05 6.18 1.60
N LEU A 73 4.05 6.50 2.92
CA LEU A 73 4.08 5.48 3.97
C LEU A 73 2.92 4.47 3.84
N PRO A 74 3.09 3.23 4.29
CA PRO A 74 2.01 2.25 4.27
C PRO A 74 0.85 2.65 5.19
N ILE A 75 -0.39 2.54 4.69
CA ILE A 75 -1.62 2.86 5.40
C ILE A 75 -2.53 1.64 5.45
N ILE A 76 -2.93 1.23 6.66
CA ILE A 76 -3.96 0.23 6.91
C ILE A 76 -5.21 0.95 7.40
N ILE A 77 -6.32 0.79 6.69
CA ILE A 77 -7.60 1.35 7.11
C ILE A 77 -8.35 0.35 8.00
N LEU A 78 -8.91 0.84 9.11
CA LEU A 78 -9.90 0.13 9.90
C LEU A 78 -11.29 0.55 9.43
N SER A 79 -12.19 -0.42 9.21
CA SER A 79 -13.53 -0.17 8.67
C SER A 79 -14.57 -0.96 9.44
N ALA A 80 -15.73 -0.37 9.72
CA ALA A 80 -16.87 -1.12 10.24
C ALA A 80 -17.37 -2.12 9.17
N LYS A 81 -17.94 -3.25 9.60
CA LYS A 81 -18.41 -4.36 8.75
C LYS A 81 -19.68 -3.97 7.96
N SER A 82 -19.60 -2.95 7.13
CA SER A 82 -20.70 -2.57 6.27
C SER A 82 -20.16 -2.19 4.90
N GLU A 83 -20.59 -2.96 3.90
CA GLU A 83 -20.50 -2.73 2.48
C GLU A 83 -19.08 -2.79 1.85
N ASP A 84 -18.97 -3.60 0.80
CA ASP A 84 -17.79 -3.62 -0.09
C ASP A 84 -17.47 -2.22 -0.65
N ALA A 85 -18.43 -1.29 -0.62
CA ALA A 85 -18.26 0.09 -1.00
C ALA A 85 -17.21 0.84 -0.14
N ASP A 86 -17.19 0.65 1.19
CA ASP A 86 -16.23 1.33 2.07
C ASP A 86 -14.81 0.80 1.87
N LYS A 87 -14.66 -0.50 1.59
CA LYS A 87 -13.37 -1.11 1.27
C LYS A 87 -12.84 -0.59 -0.05
N ILE A 88 -13.68 -0.56 -1.08
CA ILE A 88 -13.34 -0.03 -2.41
C ILE A 88 -12.98 1.45 -2.29
N LEU A 89 -13.73 2.22 -1.49
CA LEU A 89 -13.46 3.64 -1.28
C LEU A 89 -12.11 3.84 -0.57
N GLY A 90 -11.84 3.09 0.51
CA GLY A 90 -10.57 3.17 1.25
C GLY A 90 -9.35 2.87 0.36
N LEU A 91 -9.43 1.82 -0.46
CA LEU A 91 -8.38 1.49 -1.41
C LEU A 91 -8.26 2.52 -2.53
N ASN A 92 -9.39 3.04 -3.04
CA ASN A 92 -9.41 4.09 -4.09
C ASN A 92 -8.73 5.39 -3.65
N VAL A 93 -8.71 5.70 -2.34
CA VAL A 93 -8.00 6.87 -1.80
C VAL A 93 -6.53 6.60 -1.51
N GLY A 94 -6.03 5.39 -1.81
CA GLY A 94 -4.61 5.05 -1.73
C GLY A 94 -4.19 4.33 -0.45
N ALA A 95 -5.10 3.70 0.30
CA ALA A 95 -4.73 2.77 1.36
C ALA A 95 -4.04 1.52 0.76
N ASP A 96 -3.12 0.94 1.50
CA ASP A 96 -2.37 -0.26 1.08
C ASP A 96 -3.07 -1.54 1.52
N ASP A 97 -3.84 -1.47 2.61
CA ASP A 97 -4.59 -2.59 3.15
C ASP A 97 -5.80 -2.09 3.96
N TYR A 98 -6.71 -3.00 4.28
CA TYR A 98 -7.85 -2.71 5.16
C TYR A 98 -8.12 -3.87 6.11
N VAL A 99 -8.70 -3.56 7.28
CA VAL A 99 -9.11 -4.53 8.30
C VAL A 99 -10.51 -4.18 8.78
N THR A 100 -11.42 -5.15 8.76
CA THR A 100 -12.80 -4.94 9.19
C THR A 100 -12.96 -5.10 10.69
N LYS A 101 -13.66 -4.16 11.35
CA LYS A 101 -14.06 -4.25 12.74
C LYS A 101 -15.32 -5.16 12.88
N PRO A 102 -15.41 -6.05 13.89
CA PRO A 102 -14.36 -6.36 14.85
C PRO A 102 -13.26 -7.22 14.23
N PHE A 103 -12.01 -6.95 14.56
CA PHE A 103 -10.84 -7.66 14.02
C PHE A 103 -10.14 -8.49 15.10
N ASN A 104 -9.42 -9.49 14.65
CA ASN A 104 -8.49 -10.22 15.52
C ASN A 104 -7.18 -9.41 15.64
N PRO A 105 -6.75 -9.04 16.88
CA PRO A 105 -5.50 -8.30 17.06
C PRO A 105 -4.27 -8.96 16.44
N LEU A 106 -4.19 -10.29 16.47
CA LEU A 106 -3.10 -11.03 15.85
C LEU A 106 -3.09 -10.92 14.33
N GLU A 107 -4.26 -10.84 13.69
CA GLU A 107 -4.40 -10.56 12.26
C GLU A 107 -3.87 -9.16 11.94
N LEU A 108 -4.27 -8.14 12.69
CA LEU A 108 -3.79 -6.77 12.50
C LEU A 108 -2.26 -6.71 12.64
N VAL A 109 -1.70 -7.34 13.66
CA VAL A 109 -0.25 -7.41 13.85
C VAL A 109 0.45 -8.09 12.68
N ALA A 110 -0.10 -9.18 12.15
CA ALA A 110 0.45 -9.87 10.98
C ALA A 110 0.47 -8.96 9.74
N ARG A 111 -0.60 -8.20 9.51
CA ARG A 111 -0.70 -7.21 8.42
C ARG A 111 0.32 -6.08 8.59
N VAL A 112 0.45 -5.53 9.80
CA VAL A 112 1.47 -4.52 10.14
C VAL A 112 2.88 -5.05 9.83
N LYS A 113 3.23 -6.24 10.29
CA LYS A 113 4.53 -6.87 9.99
C LYS A 113 4.75 -7.04 8.49
N SER A 114 3.72 -7.44 7.77
CA SER A 114 3.77 -7.62 6.32
C SER A 114 4.03 -6.29 5.59
N GLN A 115 3.30 -5.23 5.95
CA GLN A 115 3.45 -3.89 5.35
C GLN A 115 4.81 -3.29 5.66
N LEU A 116 5.26 -3.33 6.92
CA LEU A 116 6.58 -2.82 7.33
C LEU A 116 7.73 -3.57 6.63
N ARG A 117 7.66 -4.90 6.51
CA ARG A 117 8.67 -5.68 5.80
C ARG A 117 8.80 -5.25 4.33
N ARG A 118 7.69 -4.92 3.67
CA ARG A 118 7.69 -4.41 2.29
C ARG A 118 8.31 -3.01 2.24
N TYR A 119 7.92 -2.14 3.16
CA TYR A 119 8.40 -0.76 3.22
C TYR A 119 9.90 -0.68 3.57
N THR A 120 10.39 -1.44 4.54
CA THR A 120 11.81 -1.45 4.91
C THR A 120 12.70 -2.08 3.83
N ARG A 121 12.20 -3.04 3.05
CA ARG A 121 12.93 -3.56 1.88
C ARG A 121 13.05 -2.53 0.76
N LEU A 122 12.19 -1.52 0.72
CA LEU A 122 12.30 -0.39 -0.20
C LEU A 122 13.42 0.60 0.18
N GLY A 123 13.91 0.60 1.43
CA GLY A 123 14.91 1.55 1.94
C GLY A 123 16.33 0.99 2.16
N ALA A 124 16.56 -0.31 2.01
CA ALA A 124 17.89 -0.90 2.27
C ALA A 124 18.75 -0.89 1.00
N ALA A 125 19.66 0.06 0.90
CA ALA A 125 20.72 0.07 -0.10
C ALA A 125 21.69 -1.11 0.12
N ILE A 126 21.75 -2.04 -0.84
CA ILE A 126 22.74 -3.12 -0.91
C ILE A 126 23.83 -2.71 -1.92
N PRO A 127 25.12 -2.99 -1.68
CA PRO A 127 26.21 -2.59 -2.57
C PRO A 127 26.07 -3.16 -3.97
N MET A 128 26.35 -2.35 -4.97
CA MET A 128 26.27 -2.62 -6.39
C MET A 128 27.30 -3.68 -6.83
N GLU A 129 26.84 -4.90 -7.12
CA GLU A 129 27.63 -5.78 -8.03
C GLU A 129 26.78 -6.51 -9.09
N ASN A 130 25.45 -6.41 -9.07
CA ASN A 130 24.57 -6.74 -10.21
C ASN A 130 23.26 -5.93 -10.02
N ALA A 131 23.18 -4.74 -10.55
CA ALA A 131 21.99 -3.91 -10.47
C ALA A 131 20.77 -4.68 -11.02
N HIS A 132 19.78 -4.93 -10.16
CA HIS A 132 18.52 -5.56 -10.53
C HIS A 132 17.63 -4.52 -11.23
N ILE A 133 18.00 -4.19 -12.47
CA ILE A 133 17.25 -3.24 -13.30
C ILE A 133 16.36 -4.03 -14.26
N TYR A 134 15.09 -3.71 -14.27
CA TYR A 134 14.09 -4.27 -15.17
C TYR A 134 13.56 -3.16 -16.06
N GLU A 135 13.61 -3.34 -17.37
CA GLU A 135 13.25 -2.31 -18.35
C GLU A 135 12.30 -2.85 -19.42
N THR A 136 11.37 -2.00 -19.86
CA THR A 136 10.55 -2.24 -21.05
C THR A 136 10.10 -0.90 -21.64
N GLY A 137 10.50 -0.62 -22.88
CA GLY A 137 10.31 0.70 -23.49
C GLY A 137 10.94 1.80 -22.64
N GLY A 138 10.16 2.83 -22.24
CA GLY A 138 10.61 3.90 -21.35
C GLY A 138 10.40 3.65 -19.86
N LEU A 139 9.78 2.53 -19.48
CA LEU A 139 9.55 2.17 -18.07
C LEU A 139 10.74 1.37 -17.54
N SER A 140 11.31 1.81 -16.43
CA SER A 140 12.41 1.11 -15.74
C SER A 140 12.16 1.03 -14.21
N ILE A 141 12.62 -0.07 -13.63
CA ILE A 141 12.66 -0.26 -12.17
C ILE A 141 14.08 -0.64 -11.79
N ASN A 142 14.69 0.13 -10.91
CA ASN A 142 15.89 -0.25 -10.19
C ASN A 142 15.50 -0.82 -8.83
N ASP A 143 15.55 -2.15 -8.68
CA ASP A 143 15.10 -2.82 -7.46
C ASP A 143 16.08 -2.63 -6.29
N ASP A 144 17.33 -2.27 -6.56
CA ASP A 144 18.31 -1.98 -5.52
C ASP A 144 18.08 -0.60 -4.89
N LEU A 145 17.76 0.40 -5.74
CA LEU A 145 17.43 1.77 -5.29
C LEU A 145 15.94 1.95 -4.97
N LYS A 146 15.10 0.95 -5.26
CA LYS A 146 13.62 1.03 -5.17
C LYS A 146 13.04 2.20 -5.95
N GLU A 147 13.66 2.52 -7.06
CA GLU A 147 13.31 3.65 -7.92
C GLU A 147 12.61 3.17 -9.19
N VAL A 148 11.51 3.84 -9.52
CA VAL A 148 10.77 3.65 -10.78
C VAL A 148 10.91 4.89 -11.62
N ARG A 149 11.18 4.72 -12.93
CA ARG A 149 11.25 5.81 -13.90
C ARG A 149 10.40 5.52 -15.12
N VAL A 150 9.81 6.57 -15.65
CA VAL A 150 9.10 6.55 -16.95
C VAL A 150 9.72 7.64 -17.82
N ASP A 151 10.26 7.25 -18.96
CA ASP A 151 10.97 8.13 -19.90
C ASP A 151 12.06 9.00 -19.22
N GLY A 152 12.69 8.46 -18.15
CA GLY A 152 13.73 9.11 -17.36
C GLY A 152 13.24 9.83 -16.11
N ASP A 153 11.96 10.16 -16.01
CA ASP A 153 11.38 10.86 -14.86
C ASP A 153 11.04 9.89 -13.72
N VAL A 154 11.38 10.27 -12.48
CA VAL A 154 11.10 9.46 -11.30
C VAL A 154 9.62 9.48 -10.95
N VAL A 155 9.04 8.29 -10.78
CA VAL A 155 7.63 8.10 -10.41
C VAL A 155 7.51 7.59 -8.98
N LYS A 156 6.72 8.28 -8.15
CA LYS A 156 6.46 7.88 -6.76
C LYS A 156 5.31 6.87 -6.69
N LEU A 157 5.62 5.66 -6.27
CA LEU A 157 4.66 4.59 -6.02
C LEU A 157 4.53 4.34 -4.51
N THR A 158 3.34 3.90 -4.06
CA THR A 158 3.21 3.32 -2.73
C THR A 158 3.90 1.96 -2.66
N PRO A 159 4.20 1.42 -1.48
CA PRO A 159 4.85 0.12 -1.35
C PRO A 159 4.13 -1.02 -2.07
N ILE A 160 2.80 -1.04 -2.01
CA ILE A 160 1.99 -2.06 -2.70
C ILE A 160 2.07 -1.88 -4.22
N GLU A 161 1.89 -0.67 -4.72
CA GLU A 161 1.99 -0.36 -6.15
C GLU A 161 3.37 -0.76 -6.70
N TYR A 162 4.43 -0.42 -5.97
CA TYR A 162 5.79 -0.80 -6.31
C TYR A 162 5.94 -2.32 -6.40
N ASN A 163 5.48 -3.06 -5.39
CA ASN A 163 5.64 -4.52 -5.36
C ASN A 163 4.81 -5.22 -6.45
N ILE A 164 3.61 -4.73 -6.76
CA ILE A 164 2.81 -5.23 -7.89
C ILE A 164 3.55 -4.98 -9.20
N LEU A 165 4.03 -3.76 -9.42
CA LEU A 165 4.74 -3.41 -10.64
C LEU A 165 6.03 -4.24 -10.78
N LEU A 166 6.80 -4.39 -9.71
CA LEU A 166 8.02 -5.19 -9.69
C LEU A 166 7.76 -6.68 -10.00
N LEU A 167 6.69 -7.27 -9.42
CA LEU A 167 6.29 -8.65 -9.72
C LEU A 167 6.06 -8.83 -11.23
N LEU A 168 5.34 -7.92 -11.85
CA LEU A 168 5.02 -7.97 -13.27
C LEU A 168 6.24 -7.66 -14.14
N MET A 169 7.08 -6.70 -13.74
CA MET A 169 8.32 -6.34 -14.45
C MET A 169 9.37 -7.45 -14.42
N LYS A 170 9.49 -8.18 -13.32
CA LYS A 170 10.34 -9.38 -13.24
C LYS A 170 9.87 -10.49 -14.17
N ASN A 171 8.60 -10.48 -14.58
CA ASN A 171 7.97 -11.53 -15.38
C ASN A 171 7.30 -10.94 -16.64
N GLN A 172 8.00 -10.08 -17.37
CA GLN A 172 7.45 -9.42 -18.56
C GLN A 172 6.84 -10.42 -19.55
N GLY A 173 5.68 -10.09 -20.09
CA GLY A 173 4.92 -10.92 -21.02
C GLY A 173 4.08 -12.02 -20.36
N ARG A 174 4.39 -12.42 -19.12
CA ARG A 174 3.61 -13.40 -18.37
C ARG A 174 2.33 -12.77 -17.79
N VAL A 175 1.20 -13.46 -17.97
CA VAL A 175 -0.07 -13.06 -17.37
C VAL A 175 -0.15 -13.59 -15.95
N PHE A 176 -0.50 -12.73 -15.00
CA PHE A 176 -0.82 -13.09 -13.62
C PHE A 176 -2.31 -12.87 -13.39
N SER A 177 -2.98 -13.89 -12.86
CA SER A 177 -4.36 -13.73 -12.41
C SER A 177 -4.43 -12.80 -11.20
N ILE A 178 -5.61 -12.24 -10.94
CA ILE A 178 -5.85 -11.39 -9.78
C ILE A 178 -5.46 -12.11 -8.49
N ASN A 179 -5.86 -13.37 -8.35
CA ASN A 179 -5.51 -14.18 -7.19
C ASN A 179 -4.00 -14.38 -7.06
N GLN A 180 -3.30 -14.68 -8.15
CA GLN A 180 -1.84 -14.80 -8.13
C GLN A 180 -1.15 -13.49 -7.72
N ILE A 181 -1.62 -12.33 -8.21
CA ILE A 181 -1.08 -11.05 -7.78
C ILE A 181 -1.34 -10.86 -6.28
N TYR A 182 -2.57 -11.09 -5.83
CA TYR A 182 -2.94 -10.94 -4.42
C TYR A 182 -2.07 -11.83 -3.52
N GLU A 183 -2.02 -13.14 -3.79
CA GLU A 183 -1.24 -14.10 -3.01
C GLU A 183 0.26 -13.74 -2.94
N ASN A 184 0.85 -13.32 -4.08
CA ASN A 184 2.26 -12.93 -4.10
C ASN A 184 2.54 -11.64 -3.33
N ILE A 185 1.58 -10.70 -3.31
CA ILE A 185 1.80 -9.38 -2.72
C ILE A 185 1.34 -9.36 -1.26
N TRP A 186 0.18 -9.92 -0.92
CA TRP A 186 -0.32 -9.94 0.46
C TRP A 186 0.15 -11.16 1.25
N ASN A 187 0.57 -12.24 0.55
CA ASN A 187 0.99 -13.52 1.15
C ASN A 187 -0.14 -14.19 1.94
N GLU A 188 -1.36 -14.06 1.46
CA GLU A 188 -2.61 -14.58 2.01
C GLU A 188 -3.42 -15.23 0.90
N GLU A 189 -4.33 -16.14 1.26
CA GLU A 189 -5.28 -16.70 0.29
C GLU A 189 -6.20 -15.61 -0.27
N ALA A 190 -6.47 -15.67 -1.56
CA ALA A 190 -7.25 -14.67 -2.28
C ALA A 190 -8.75 -14.80 -1.96
N VAL A 191 -9.17 -14.23 -0.83
CA VAL A 191 -10.60 -14.09 -0.49
C VAL A 191 -11.02 -12.65 -0.82
N ALA A 192 -11.88 -12.47 -1.82
CA ALA A 192 -12.35 -11.16 -2.33
C ALA A 192 -11.23 -10.23 -2.87
N ALA A 193 -10.20 -10.81 -3.52
CA ALA A 193 -9.03 -10.09 -4.04
C ALA A 193 -9.34 -9.18 -5.25
N ASP A 194 -10.44 -9.39 -5.96
CA ASP A 194 -10.71 -8.79 -7.27
C ASP A 194 -10.69 -7.26 -7.23
N ASN A 195 -11.36 -6.66 -6.27
CA ASN A 195 -11.45 -5.21 -6.16
C ASN A 195 -10.13 -4.58 -5.68
N THR A 196 -9.44 -5.24 -4.75
CA THR A 196 -8.18 -4.74 -4.16
C THR A 196 -7.10 -4.60 -5.23
N VAL A 197 -6.84 -5.67 -5.99
CA VAL A 197 -5.82 -5.65 -7.05
C VAL A 197 -6.19 -4.66 -8.14
N ALA A 198 -7.45 -4.65 -8.59
CA ALA A 198 -7.90 -3.78 -9.68
C ALA A 198 -7.71 -2.28 -9.36
N VAL A 199 -7.92 -1.88 -8.10
CA VAL A 199 -7.71 -0.50 -7.65
C VAL A 199 -6.23 -0.12 -7.73
N HIS A 200 -5.32 -0.96 -7.21
CA HIS A 200 -3.89 -0.68 -7.28
C HIS A 200 -3.37 -0.70 -8.73
N ILE A 201 -3.86 -1.59 -9.59
CA ILE A 201 -3.55 -1.57 -11.03
C ILE A 201 -3.97 -0.24 -11.67
N ARG A 202 -5.14 0.29 -11.30
CA ARG A 202 -5.60 1.61 -11.79
C ARG A 202 -4.65 2.70 -11.33
N HIS A 203 -4.30 2.76 -10.05
CA HIS A 203 -3.38 3.77 -9.51
C HIS A 203 -1.98 3.69 -10.13
N ILE A 204 -1.47 2.47 -10.37
CA ILE A 204 -0.19 2.29 -11.08
C ILE A 204 -0.30 2.90 -12.47
N ARG A 205 -1.35 2.59 -13.24
CA ARG A 205 -1.55 3.14 -14.58
C ARG A 205 -1.63 4.66 -14.59
N GLU A 206 -2.33 5.25 -13.63
CA GLU A 206 -2.44 6.71 -13.49
C GLU A 206 -1.06 7.39 -13.31
N LYS A 207 -0.07 6.64 -12.82
CA LYS A 207 1.29 7.14 -12.54
C LYS A 207 2.32 6.81 -13.62
N ILE A 208 2.15 5.69 -14.34
CA ILE A 208 3.16 5.23 -15.31
C ILE A 208 2.71 5.35 -16.78
N GLU A 209 1.42 5.54 -17.05
CA GLU A 209 0.88 5.57 -18.41
C GLU A 209 0.50 6.99 -18.82
N ILE A 210 0.79 7.37 -20.05
CA ILE A 210 0.33 8.64 -20.62
C ILE A 210 -1.22 8.65 -20.71
N ASN A 211 -1.81 7.51 -21.11
CA ASN A 211 -3.24 7.31 -21.11
C ASN A 211 -3.61 6.05 -20.34
N PRO A 212 -4.09 6.15 -19.08
CA PRO A 212 -4.44 5.00 -18.25
C PRO A 212 -5.52 4.08 -18.85
N ARG A 213 -6.37 4.61 -19.77
CA ARG A 213 -7.43 3.82 -20.44
C ARG A 213 -6.89 3.01 -21.61
N GLU A 214 -5.79 3.46 -22.21
CA GLU A 214 -5.08 2.79 -23.31
C GLU A 214 -3.63 2.51 -22.91
N PRO A 215 -3.41 1.69 -21.87
CA PRO A 215 -2.10 1.54 -21.25
C PRO A 215 -1.08 0.96 -22.26
N ARG A 216 0.13 1.51 -22.25
CA ARG A 216 1.25 1.03 -23.06
C ARG A 216 1.93 -0.16 -22.39
N TYR A 217 2.20 -0.07 -21.10
CA TYR A 217 3.00 -1.02 -20.32
C TYR A 217 2.15 -2.07 -19.62
N LEU A 218 1.20 -1.65 -18.76
CA LEU A 218 0.42 -2.52 -17.90
C LEU A 218 -0.90 -2.91 -18.56
N LYS A 219 -0.91 -4.06 -19.24
CA LYS A 219 -2.04 -4.56 -20.03
C LYS A 219 -2.98 -5.43 -19.18
N VAL A 220 -4.28 -5.34 -19.48
CA VAL A 220 -5.27 -6.33 -19.08
C VAL A 220 -5.35 -7.43 -20.13
N VAL A 221 -5.43 -8.67 -19.67
CA VAL A 221 -5.79 -9.82 -20.53
C VAL A 221 -7.14 -10.30 -20.04
N TRP A 222 -8.18 -9.96 -20.78
CA TRP A 222 -9.58 -10.16 -20.39
C TRP A 222 -9.85 -11.61 -19.97
N GLY A 223 -10.49 -11.78 -18.81
CA GLY A 223 -10.79 -13.07 -18.20
C GLY A 223 -9.59 -13.81 -17.60
N LEU A 224 -8.36 -13.31 -17.73
CA LEU A 224 -7.14 -13.98 -17.24
C LEU A 224 -6.37 -13.15 -16.19
N GLY A 225 -6.30 -11.81 -16.32
CA GLY A 225 -5.57 -10.98 -15.38
C GLY A 225 -4.74 -9.88 -16.02
N TYR A 226 -3.53 -9.64 -15.51
CA TYR A 226 -2.67 -8.52 -15.90
C TYR A 226 -1.27 -8.98 -16.26
N LYS A 227 -0.60 -8.23 -17.13
CA LYS A 227 0.80 -8.40 -17.49
C LYS A 227 1.48 -7.06 -17.76
N ILE A 228 2.81 -7.04 -17.70
CA ILE A 228 3.60 -6.00 -18.34
C ILE A 228 3.93 -6.45 -19.77
N GLU A 229 3.71 -5.57 -20.74
CA GLU A 229 4.06 -5.82 -22.14
C GLU A 229 5.59 -5.74 -22.29
N LYS A 230 6.14 -6.64 -23.09
CA LYS A 230 7.55 -6.59 -23.47
C LYS A 230 7.66 -5.76 -24.76
N ILE A 231 8.26 -4.58 -24.66
CA ILE A 231 8.39 -3.61 -25.74
C ILE A 231 9.87 -3.51 -26.18
#